data_51c742db28dd6376c00623ba4e187665
#
_entry.id   51c742db28dd6376c00623ba4e187665
#
_cell.length_a   1.000
_cell.length_b   1.000
_cell.length_c   1.000
_cell.angle_alpha   90.00
_cell.angle_beta   90.00
_cell.angle_gamma   90.00
#
_symmetry.space_group_name_H-M   'P 1'
#
loop_
_entity.id
_entity.type
_entity.pdbx_description
1 polymer ?
#
loop_
_entity_poly.entity_id
_entity_poly.type
_entity_poly.pdbx_seq_one_letter_code
_entity_poly.pdbx_strand_id
1 'polypeptide(L)'
;MFVELPIVPGVITDNSDLLSEGRWIDVDKIRFEAIGGKSHAQVIGGYEDLSETDFDGKGRGIHRWANLASEELVAVGTTERVYIFAQGIFWDITPIRASATLTDKIDTTDTDATVTVDHTAHGLLTGARVYLHNDTAVGGLSLGVSGTLASGSIQTIEGSKTLVITETAHGLATNDRVTFASATAVGGVGAGAINTTHTVYVVDANTLLVHVATAATSSAAAGGTPTYIGLKEYTVTVVDVDTYTVEAASAAT
;
A
#
# COMPACT_ATOMS: atom_id res chain seq x y z
N MET A 1 -9.96 16.08 55.66
CA MET A 1 -10.46 17.32 55.07
C MET A 1 -10.08 17.28 53.61
N PHE A 2 -11.04 17.11 52.66
CA PHE A 2 -10.76 17.16 51.24
C PHE A 2 -10.89 18.62 50.81
N VAL A 3 -9.85 19.16 50.22
CA VAL A 3 -9.85 20.50 49.62
C VAL A 3 -10.19 20.34 48.13
N GLU A 4 -11.29 20.94 47.70
CA GLU A 4 -11.65 20.98 46.29
C GLU A 4 -10.73 22.03 45.60
N LEU A 5 -9.86 21.57 44.70
CA LEU A 5 -9.05 22.45 43.87
C LEU A 5 -9.89 22.82 42.63
N PRO A 6 -10.28 24.09 42.46
CA PRO A 6 -10.97 24.52 41.27
C PRO A 6 -9.95 24.64 40.13
N ILE A 7 -9.92 23.63 39.27
CA ILE A 7 -9.07 23.64 38.05
C ILE A 7 -9.89 24.20 36.91
N VAL A 8 -9.45 25.32 36.35
CA VAL A 8 -10.09 25.93 35.17
C VAL A 8 -9.66 25.14 33.93
N PRO A 9 -10.62 24.77 33.06
CA PRO A 9 -10.30 24.01 31.83
C PRO A 9 -9.51 24.84 30.82
N GLY A 10 -8.68 24.15 30.03
CA GLY A 10 -7.84 24.75 29.00
C GLY A 10 -6.39 24.97 29.46
N VAL A 11 -5.52 25.09 28.49
CA VAL A 11 -4.08 25.35 28.66
C VAL A 11 -3.81 26.79 28.34
N ILE A 12 -3.08 27.49 29.18
CA ILE A 12 -2.66 28.87 28.95
C ILE A 12 -1.17 28.88 28.68
N THR A 13 -0.79 29.25 27.48
CA THR A 13 0.60 29.36 27.02
C THR A 13 1.15 30.81 27.01
N ASP A 14 0.27 31.81 27.19
CA ASP A 14 0.60 33.22 26.94
C ASP A 14 1.00 33.98 28.22
N ASN A 15 0.83 33.36 29.38
CA ASN A 15 1.14 33.98 30.67
C ASN A 15 2.41 33.37 31.29
N SER A 16 3.08 34.16 32.15
CA SER A 16 4.14 33.62 33.01
C SER A 16 3.57 32.63 34.02
N ASP A 17 4.37 31.68 34.47
CA ASP A 17 3.97 30.62 35.44
C ASP A 17 3.36 31.20 36.72
N LEU A 18 3.81 32.37 37.15
CA LEU A 18 3.29 33.08 38.31
C LEU A 18 1.86 33.62 38.14
N LEU A 19 1.44 33.93 36.92
CA LEU A 19 0.11 34.46 36.59
C LEU A 19 -0.87 33.37 36.19
N SER A 20 -0.41 32.12 36.15
CA SER A 20 -1.20 30.94 35.74
C SER A 20 -1.72 30.12 36.92
N GLU A 21 -1.75 30.70 38.15
CA GLU A 21 -2.22 30.03 39.35
C GLU A 21 -3.65 29.43 39.17
N GLY A 22 -3.79 28.14 39.45
CA GLY A 22 -5.05 27.39 39.27
C GLY A 22 -5.39 27.03 37.83
N ARG A 23 -4.44 27.10 36.91
CA ARG A 23 -4.61 26.78 35.49
C ARG A 23 -3.54 25.81 35.01
N TRP A 24 -3.81 25.13 33.91
CA TRP A 24 -2.85 24.26 33.24
C TRP A 24 -1.92 25.11 32.35
N ILE A 25 -0.63 24.95 32.51
CA ILE A 25 0.40 25.61 31.67
C ILE A 25 0.97 24.66 30.62
N ASP A 26 0.92 23.37 30.89
CA ASP A 26 1.32 22.31 29.98
C ASP A 26 0.51 21.04 30.24
N VAL A 27 0.18 20.30 29.21
CA VAL A 27 -0.54 19.01 29.30
C VAL A 27 -0.06 18.06 28.19
N ASP A 28 0.11 16.80 28.56
CA ASP A 28 0.37 15.72 27.61
C ASP A 28 -0.72 14.66 27.73
N LYS A 29 -1.28 14.24 26.58
CA LYS A 29 -2.29 13.18 26.46
C LYS A 29 -3.54 13.38 27.32
N ILE A 30 -3.96 14.63 27.53
CA ILE A 30 -5.16 15.02 28.27
C ILE A 30 -6.11 15.79 27.33
N ARG A 31 -7.39 15.49 27.43
CA ARG A 31 -8.48 16.31 26.88
C ARG A 31 -9.36 16.86 27.99
N PHE A 32 -9.99 18.00 27.76
CA PHE A 32 -11.00 18.55 28.66
C PHE A 32 -12.38 18.21 28.10
N GLU A 33 -13.19 17.52 28.88
CA GLU A 33 -14.56 17.16 28.51
C GLU A 33 -15.57 17.79 29.47
N ALA A 34 -16.64 18.34 28.91
CA ALA A 34 -17.72 18.92 29.70
C ALA A 34 -18.73 17.84 30.07
N ILE A 35 -18.79 17.46 31.33
CA ILE A 35 -19.73 16.49 31.87
C ILE A 35 -20.57 17.20 32.97
N GLY A 36 -21.90 17.26 32.80
CA GLY A 36 -22.80 17.87 33.78
C GLY A 36 -22.53 19.36 34.00
N GLY A 37 -22.07 20.09 33.01
CA GLY A 37 -21.76 21.53 33.09
C GLY A 37 -20.44 21.85 33.78
N LYS A 38 -19.64 20.85 34.16
CA LYS A 38 -18.28 20.99 34.67
C LYS A 38 -17.27 20.43 33.66
N SER A 39 -16.11 21.04 33.56
CA SER A 39 -15.02 20.51 32.72
C SER A 39 -14.15 19.56 33.55
N HIS A 40 -13.94 18.39 33.01
CA HIS A 40 -13.09 17.35 33.61
C HIS A 40 -11.89 17.10 32.70
N ALA A 41 -10.70 17.03 33.28
CA ALA A 41 -9.51 16.57 32.57
C ALA A 41 -9.59 15.03 32.46
N GLN A 42 -9.53 14.52 31.24
CA GLN A 42 -9.51 13.09 30.98
C GLN A 42 -8.23 12.73 30.22
N VAL A 43 -7.63 11.61 30.56
CA VAL A 43 -6.53 11.06 29.78
C VAL A 43 -7.07 10.64 28.41
N ILE A 44 -6.41 11.10 27.34
CA ILE A 44 -6.66 10.57 26.00
C ILE A 44 -6.18 9.12 26.01
N GLY A 45 -7.06 8.19 25.63
CA GLY A 45 -6.69 6.79 25.49
C GLY A 45 -5.48 6.60 24.57
N GLY A 46 -4.82 5.47 24.66
CA GLY A 46 -3.71 5.14 23.74
C GLY A 46 -4.16 5.20 22.28
N TYR A 47 -3.21 5.46 21.40
CA TYR A 47 -3.42 5.32 19.96
C TYR A 47 -3.17 3.86 19.60
N GLU A 48 -4.00 3.33 18.75
CA GLU A 48 -3.81 2.03 18.10
C GLU A 48 -3.48 2.28 16.64
N ASP A 49 -2.48 1.58 16.13
CA ASP A 49 -2.13 1.68 14.72
C ASP A 49 -3.25 1.06 13.87
N LEU A 50 -3.70 1.81 12.88
CA LEU A 50 -4.76 1.37 11.97
C LEU A 50 -4.24 0.36 10.94
N SER A 51 -2.93 0.29 10.76
CA SER A 51 -2.24 -0.58 9.80
C SER A 51 -0.92 -1.07 10.39
N GLU A 52 -0.60 -2.33 10.14
CA GLU A 52 0.70 -2.92 10.48
C GLU A 52 1.83 -2.50 9.50
N THR A 53 1.47 -1.84 8.39
CA THR A 53 2.43 -1.40 7.37
C THR A 53 2.59 0.12 7.39
N ASP A 54 3.84 0.56 7.34
CA ASP A 54 4.18 1.97 7.22
C ASP A 54 3.87 2.52 5.82
N PHE A 55 3.62 3.83 5.75
CA PHE A 55 3.47 4.53 4.47
C PHE A 55 4.82 4.94 3.91
N ASP A 56 5.00 4.74 2.61
CA ASP A 56 6.14 5.33 1.91
C ASP A 56 5.98 6.85 1.82
N GLY A 57 7.04 7.55 2.18
CA GLY A 57 7.09 9.01 2.17
C GLY A 57 6.44 9.69 3.39
N LYS A 58 6.46 11.00 3.39
CA LYS A 58 5.90 11.82 4.48
C LYS A 58 4.44 12.12 4.22
N GLY A 59 3.56 11.88 5.21
CA GLY A 59 2.14 12.22 5.13
C GLY A 59 1.93 13.70 4.81
N ARG A 60 1.07 14.00 3.83
CA ARG A 60 0.74 15.36 3.38
C ARG A 60 -0.72 15.71 3.59
N GLY A 61 -1.58 14.73 3.54
CA GLY A 61 -3.00 14.94 3.73
C GLY A 61 -3.75 13.65 3.96
N ILE A 62 -4.88 13.76 4.64
CA ILE A 62 -5.82 12.69 4.88
C ILE A 62 -7.22 13.18 4.54
N HIS A 63 -8.02 12.36 3.88
CA HIS A 63 -9.39 12.66 3.54
C HIS A 63 -10.28 11.44 3.76
N ARG A 64 -11.41 11.64 4.45
CA ARG A 64 -12.41 10.61 4.73
C ARG A 64 -13.72 10.92 4.01
N TRP A 65 -14.32 9.92 3.40
CA TRP A 65 -15.65 10.01 2.79
C TRP A 65 -16.36 8.66 2.86
N ALA A 66 -17.65 8.66 2.58
CA ALA A 66 -18.40 7.44 2.32
C ALA A 66 -18.76 7.37 0.84
N ASN A 67 -18.69 6.19 0.25
CA ASN A 67 -19.18 5.96 -1.11
C ASN A 67 -20.72 5.78 -1.13
N LEU A 68 -21.29 5.59 -2.32
CA LEU A 68 -22.74 5.40 -2.48
C LEU A 68 -23.27 4.10 -1.84
N ALA A 69 -22.38 3.15 -1.53
CA ALA A 69 -22.73 1.93 -0.79
C ALA A 69 -22.57 2.09 0.73
N SER A 70 -22.37 3.32 1.23
CA SER A 70 -22.13 3.66 2.63
C SER A 70 -20.85 3.01 3.22
N GLU A 71 -19.92 2.61 2.37
CA GLU A 71 -18.59 2.19 2.82
C GLU A 71 -17.76 3.42 3.17
N GLU A 72 -17.19 3.42 4.36
CA GLU A 72 -16.25 4.47 4.79
C GLU A 72 -14.87 4.21 4.20
N LEU A 73 -14.34 5.23 3.55
CA LEU A 73 -13.03 5.21 2.90
C LEU A 73 -12.18 6.35 3.45
N VAL A 74 -10.88 6.09 3.57
CA VAL A 74 -9.90 7.10 3.98
C VAL A 74 -8.78 7.12 2.94
N ALA A 75 -8.54 8.28 2.32
CA ALA A 75 -7.37 8.49 1.49
C ALA A 75 -6.24 9.12 2.29
N VAL A 76 -5.04 8.65 2.08
CA VAL A 76 -3.80 9.21 2.63
C VAL A 76 -2.87 9.56 1.49
N GLY A 77 -2.55 10.84 1.34
CA GLY A 77 -1.54 11.32 0.41
C GLY A 77 -0.21 11.54 1.12
N THR A 78 0.84 10.97 0.57
CA THR A 78 2.22 11.19 1.04
C THR A 78 3.03 11.98 0.01
N THR A 79 4.31 12.17 0.25
CA THR A 79 5.22 12.76 -0.74
C THR A 79 5.50 11.84 -1.92
N GLU A 80 5.21 10.54 -1.80
CA GLU A 80 5.58 9.51 -2.76
C GLU A 80 4.38 8.77 -3.32
N ARG A 81 3.32 8.57 -2.52
CA ARG A 81 2.20 7.70 -2.85
C ARG A 81 0.86 8.25 -2.44
N VAL A 82 -0.17 7.67 -3.00
CA VAL A 82 -1.56 7.85 -2.58
C VAL A 82 -2.14 6.49 -2.19
N TYR A 83 -2.67 6.41 -0.98
CA TYR A 83 -3.28 5.20 -0.44
C TYR A 83 -4.77 5.38 -0.22
N ILE A 84 -5.53 4.30 -0.34
CA ILE A 84 -6.91 4.20 0.14
C ILE A 84 -6.99 3.10 1.20
N PHE A 85 -7.51 3.45 2.37
CA PHE A 85 -7.91 2.48 3.38
C PHE A 85 -9.29 1.94 3.04
N ALA A 86 -9.36 0.65 2.81
CA ALA A 86 -10.58 -0.09 2.55
C ALA A 86 -10.47 -1.50 3.13
N GLN A 87 -11.51 -1.92 3.87
CA GLN A 87 -11.58 -3.27 4.46
C GLN A 87 -10.37 -3.65 5.33
N GLY A 88 -9.87 -2.70 6.13
CA GLY A 88 -8.77 -2.93 7.06
C GLY A 88 -7.37 -2.83 6.45
N ILE A 89 -7.24 -2.57 5.16
CA ILE A 89 -5.95 -2.53 4.45
C ILE A 89 -5.78 -1.19 3.74
N PHE A 90 -4.56 -0.67 3.73
CA PHE A 90 -4.16 0.45 2.89
C PHE A 90 -3.68 -0.05 1.53
N TRP A 91 -4.41 0.32 0.50
CA TRP A 91 -4.10 -0.03 -0.89
C TRP A 91 -3.39 1.14 -1.57
N ASP A 92 -2.22 0.89 -2.15
CA ASP A 92 -1.55 1.87 -3.00
C ASP A 92 -2.33 2.04 -4.31
N ILE A 93 -2.83 3.25 -4.52
CA ILE A 93 -3.55 3.66 -5.73
C ILE A 93 -2.79 4.71 -6.53
N THR A 94 -1.50 4.86 -6.28
CA THR A 94 -0.66 5.82 -7.01
C THR A 94 -0.76 5.55 -8.51
N PRO A 95 -1.14 6.55 -9.32
CA PRO A 95 -1.31 6.36 -10.74
C PRO A 95 0.01 6.00 -11.43
N ILE A 96 -0.03 5.00 -12.32
CA ILE A 96 1.08 4.72 -13.23
C ILE A 96 1.06 5.79 -14.34
N ARG A 97 2.15 6.54 -14.48
CA ARG A 97 2.27 7.65 -15.41
C ARG A 97 2.32 7.19 -16.88
N ALA A 98 3.07 6.12 -17.13
CA ALA A 98 3.27 5.56 -18.45
C ALA A 98 3.68 4.10 -18.37
N SER A 99 3.45 3.35 -19.43
CA SER A 99 3.95 1.98 -19.58
C SER A 99 4.59 1.83 -20.96
N ALA A 100 5.63 1.01 -21.05
CA ALA A 100 6.30 0.69 -22.29
C ALA A 100 6.71 -0.79 -22.30
N THR A 101 6.75 -1.38 -23.50
CA THR A 101 7.40 -2.66 -23.75
C THR A 101 8.75 -2.39 -24.38
N LEU A 102 9.81 -2.86 -23.76
CA LEU A 102 11.18 -2.71 -24.21
C LEU A 102 11.66 -4.06 -24.75
N THR A 103 12.29 -4.08 -25.91
CA THR A 103 12.82 -5.30 -26.53
C THR A 103 14.34 -5.25 -26.50
N ASP A 104 15.00 -6.26 -25.94
CA ASP A 104 16.45 -6.38 -25.83
C ASP A 104 17.11 -5.12 -25.23
N LYS A 105 16.54 -4.64 -24.13
CA LYS A 105 16.88 -3.36 -23.51
C LYS A 105 17.37 -3.49 -22.07
N ILE A 106 17.65 -4.71 -21.63
CA ILE A 106 18.14 -5.00 -20.29
C ILE A 106 19.53 -5.59 -20.40
N ASP A 107 20.51 -4.93 -19.79
CA ASP A 107 21.89 -5.37 -19.70
C ASP A 107 22.28 -5.62 -18.24
N THR A 108 23.04 -6.71 -18.01
CA THR A 108 23.56 -7.11 -16.71
C THR A 108 25.06 -7.34 -16.78
N THR A 109 25.76 -7.12 -15.68
CA THR A 109 27.17 -7.46 -15.55
C THR A 109 27.29 -8.63 -14.60
N ASP A 110 28.08 -9.62 -14.96
CA ASP A 110 28.36 -10.80 -14.12
C ASP A 110 28.81 -10.38 -12.72
N THR A 111 28.27 -11.03 -11.71
CA THR A 111 28.50 -10.76 -10.27
C THR A 111 28.01 -9.38 -9.78
N ASP A 112 27.25 -8.61 -10.58
CA ASP A 112 26.68 -7.33 -10.20
C ASP A 112 25.15 -7.44 -10.10
N ALA A 113 24.55 -6.78 -9.12
CA ALA A 113 23.11 -6.68 -8.94
C ALA A 113 22.51 -5.50 -9.72
N THR A 114 23.35 -4.61 -10.24
CA THR A 114 22.93 -3.45 -11.02
C THR A 114 22.48 -3.88 -12.41
N VAL A 115 21.25 -3.59 -12.74
CA VAL A 115 20.64 -3.85 -14.04
C VAL A 115 20.49 -2.54 -14.79
N THR A 116 21.08 -2.46 -15.99
CA THR A 116 20.95 -1.31 -16.87
C THR A 116 19.75 -1.50 -17.79
N VAL A 117 18.93 -0.47 -17.91
CA VAL A 117 17.74 -0.45 -18.79
C VAL A 117 17.84 0.67 -19.79
N ASP A 118 17.86 0.32 -21.07
CA ASP A 118 17.81 1.26 -22.20
C ASP A 118 16.36 1.59 -22.54
N HIS A 119 15.97 2.82 -22.33
CA HIS A 119 14.62 3.32 -22.60
C HIS A 119 14.67 4.75 -23.13
N THR A 120 14.69 4.88 -24.44
CA THR A 120 14.83 6.18 -25.12
C THR A 120 13.84 7.22 -24.62
N ALA A 121 14.35 8.37 -24.22
CA ALA A 121 13.59 9.53 -23.74
C ALA A 121 12.62 9.17 -22.58
N HIS A 122 13.07 8.34 -21.63
CA HIS A 122 12.23 7.82 -20.54
C HIS A 122 11.62 8.89 -19.63
N GLY A 123 12.23 10.07 -19.55
CA GLY A 123 11.72 11.20 -18.75
C GLY A 123 11.61 10.93 -17.23
N LEU A 124 12.30 9.91 -16.73
CA LEU A 124 12.37 9.58 -15.31
C LEU A 124 13.40 10.47 -14.60
N LEU A 125 13.27 10.59 -13.30
CA LEU A 125 14.24 11.21 -12.42
C LEU A 125 14.82 10.15 -11.49
N THR A 126 16.04 10.33 -11.03
CA THR A 126 16.63 9.48 -9.99
C THR A 126 15.73 9.51 -8.74
N GLY A 127 15.42 8.32 -8.20
CA GLY A 127 14.45 8.12 -7.13
C GLY A 127 13.03 7.84 -7.62
N ALA A 128 12.75 7.96 -8.93
CA ALA A 128 11.47 7.53 -9.49
C ALA A 128 11.28 6.01 -9.30
N ARG A 129 10.03 5.56 -9.22
CA ARG A 129 9.70 4.15 -9.09
C ARG A 129 9.17 3.61 -10.41
N VAL A 130 9.61 2.41 -10.77
CA VAL A 130 9.18 1.68 -11.95
C VAL A 130 8.79 0.26 -11.56
N TYR A 131 7.82 -0.30 -12.28
CA TYR A 131 7.43 -1.70 -12.15
C TYR A 131 7.97 -2.46 -13.34
N LEU A 132 8.83 -3.43 -13.10
CA LEU A 132 9.50 -4.19 -14.17
C LEU A 132 9.14 -5.68 -14.13
N HIS A 133 9.11 -6.26 -15.31
CA HIS A 133 9.05 -7.69 -15.54
C HIS A 133 9.82 -7.99 -16.84
N ASN A 134 10.58 -9.07 -16.86
CA ASN A 134 11.20 -9.60 -18.06
C ASN A 134 10.69 -11.02 -18.32
N ASP A 135 10.26 -11.32 -19.53
CA ASP A 135 9.75 -12.63 -19.93
C ASP A 135 10.83 -13.70 -19.92
N THR A 136 12.09 -13.31 -20.15
CA THR A 136 13.26 -14.17 -20.16
C THR A 136 14.32 -13.60 -19.23
N ALA A 137 14.88 -14.43 -18.38
CA ALA A 137 15.95 -14.00 -17.49
C ALA A 137 17.16 -13.51 -18.30
N VAL A 138 17.76 -12.40 -17.85
CA VAL A 138 18.98 -11.84 -18.42
C VAL A 138 20.07 -11.96 -17.36
N GLY A 139 21.21 -12.59 -17.70
CA GLY A 139 22.25 -12.89 -16.72
C GLY A 139 21.71 -13.63 -15.49
N GLY A 140 20.79 -14.57 -15.68
CA GLY A 140 20.14 -15.29 -14.57
C GLY A 140 19.14 -14.48 -13.75
N LEU A 141 18.94 -13.18 -14.02
CA LEU A 141 18.04 -12.31 -13.27
C LEU A 141 16.65 -12.25 -13.87
N SER A 142 15.64 -12.38 -13.01
CA SER A 142 14.23 -12.08 -13.31
C SER A 142 13.80 -10.85 -12.53
N LEU A 143 13.41 -9.79 -13.27
CA LEU A 143 12.96 -8.52 -12.68
C LEU A 143 11.50 -8.54 -12.21
N GLY A 144 10.78 -9.60 -12.51
CA GLY A 144 9.42 -9.87 -12.08
C GLY A 144 9.21 -11.33 -11.83
N VAL A 145 7.98 -11.75 -11.74
CA VAL A 145 7.58 -13.15 -11.61
C VAL A 145 6.43 -13.44 -12.58
N SER A 146 6.32 -14.68 -13.03
CA SER A 146 5.17 -15.10 -13.81
C SER A 146 4.87 -16.58 -13.57
N GLY A 147 3.64 -16.98 -13.76
CA GLY A 147 3.24 -18.36 -13.55
C GLY A 147 1.79 -18.61 -13.90
N THR A 148 1.33 -19.80 -13.54
CA THR A 148 -0.07 -20.22 -13.68
C THR A 148 -0.56 -20.69 -12.32
N LEU A 149 -1.61 -20.04 -11.82
CA LEU A 149 -2.21 -20.42 -10.55
C LEU A 149 -2.91 -21.79 -10.67
N ALA A 150 -2.83 -22.55 -9.60
CA ALA A 150 -3.60 -23.79 -9.49
C ALA A 150 -5.12 -23.50 -9.44
N SER A 151 -5.93 -24.48 -9.81
CA SER A 151 -7.37 -24.37 -9.65
C SER A 151 -7.75 -24.19 -8.18
N GLY A 152 -8.62 -23.22 -7.88
CA GLY A 152 -9.03 -22.89 -6.51
C GLY A 152 -8.08 -21.97 -5.74
N SER A 153 -7.01 -21.48 -6.38
CA SER A 153 -6.07 -20.51 -5.76
C SER A 153 -6.69 -19.13 -5.53
N ILE A 154 -7.76 -18.77 -6.24
CA ILE A 154 -8.48 -17.51 -6.03
C ILE A 154 -9.65 -17.78 -5.10
N GLN A 155 -9.67 -17.11 -3.96
CA GLN A 155 -10.70 -17.28 -2.94
C GLN A 155 -11.42 -15.96 -2.67
N THR A 156 -12.72 -16.06 -2.46
CA THR A 156 -13.59 -14.95 -2.09
C THR A 156 -14.20 -15.18 -0.71
N ILE A 157 -14.50 -14.09 -0.02
CA ILE A 157 -15.30 -14.06 1.21
C ILE A 157 -16.54 -13.24 0.91
N GLU A 158 -17.72 -13.77 1.22
CA GLU A 158 -19.00 -13.10 0.98
C GLU A 158 -18.99 -11.69 1.60
N GLY A 159 -19.43 -10.69 0.83
CA GLY A 159 -19.44 -9.29 1.19
C GLY A 159 -18.09 -8.58 1.04
N SER A 160 -16.98 -9.31 0.86
CA SER A 160 -15.65 -8.72 0.71
C SER A 160 -15.36 -8.33 -0.74
N LYS A 161 -14.58 -7.25 -0.90
CA LYS A 161 -13.95 -6.83 -2.15
C LYS A 161 -12.48 -7.26 -2.24
N THR A 162 -12.00 -8.00 -1.25
CA THR A 162 -10.64 -8.53 -1.23
C THR A 162 -10.65 -9.99 -1.67
N LEU A 163 -9.85 -10.30 -2.66
CA LEU A 163 -9.58 -11.68 -3.07
C LEU A 163 -8.33 -12.16 -2.34
N VAL A 164 -8.39 -13.39 -1.84
CA VAL A 164 -7.22 -14.10 -1.30
C VAL A 164 -6.66 -14.98 -2.41
N ILE A 165 -5.38 -14.78 -2.72
CA ILE A 165 -4.68 -15.55 -3.76
C ILE A 165 -3.62 -16.41 -3.06
N THR A 166 -3.65 -17.70 -3.33
CA THR A 166 -2.65 -18.64 -2.81
C THR A 166 -1.74 -19.09 -3.95
N GLU A 167 -0.45 -18.80 -3.82
CA GLU A 167 0.60 -19.21 -4.77
C GLU A 167 1.89 -19.46 -4.00
N THR A 168 2.45 -20.65 -4.11
CA THR A 168 3.64 -21.04 -3.35
C THR A 168 4.87 -20.23 -3.77
N ALA A 169 5.51 -19.57 -2.81
CA ALA A 169 6.71 -18.77 -3.03
C ALA A 169 6.52 -17.73 -4.17
N HIS A 170 5.41 -16.99 -4.16
CA HIS A 170 5.04 -16.05 -5.22
C HIS A 170 6.08 -14.95 -5.49
N GLY A 171 6.98 -14.67 -4.56
CA GLY A 171 8.11 -13.77 -4.74
C GLY A 171 7.77 -12.29 -4.94
N LEU A 172 6.51 -11.88 -4.68
CA LEU A 172 6.04 -10.49 -4.71
C LEU A 172 6.14 -9.85 -3.32
N ALA A 173 6.25 -8.53 -3.28
CA ALA A 173 6.18 -7.70 -2.08
C ALA A 173 4.89 -6.86 -2.06
N THR A 174 4.52 -6.36 -0.89
CA THR A 174 3.42 -5.40 -0.76
C THR A 174 3.74 -4.16 -1.60
N ASN A 175 2.76 -3.66 -2.33
CA ASN A 175 2.80 -2.61 -3.34
C ASN A 175 3.33 -3.02 -4.72
N ASP A 176 3.85 -4.22 -4.92
CA ASP A 176 4.05 -4.77 -6.27
C ASP A 176 2.73 -4.81 -7.03
N ARG A 177 2.80 -5.00 -8.34
CA ARG A 177 1.63 -5.12 -9.21
C ARG A 177 1.52 -6.55 -9.76
N VAL A 178 0.30 -7.07 -9.84
CA VAL A 178 0.02 -8.36 -10.48
C VAL A 178 -1.08 -8.21 -11.51
N THR A 179 -0.86 -8.76 -12.69
CA THR A 179 -1.86 -8.83 -13.75
C THR A 179 -2.28 -10.28 -13.93
N PHE A 180 -3.57 -10.55 -13.77
CA PHE A 180 -4.13 -11.88 -14.06
C PHE A 180 -4.73 -11.91 -15.47
N ALA A 181 -4.66 -13.10 -16.08
CA ALA A 181 -5.31 -13.39 -17.35
C ALA A 181 -5.94 -14.78 -17.33
N SER A 182 -7.04 -14.96 -18.07
CA SER A 182 -7.77 -16.23 -18.19
C SER A 182 -8.42 -16.74 -16.90
N ALA A 183 -8.53 -15.90 -15.85
CA ALA A 183 -9.34 -16.25 -14.70
C ALA A 183 -10.82 -16.33 -15.07
N THR A 184 -11.53 -17.26 -14.45
CA THR A 184 -13.00 -17.35 -14.50
C THR A 184 -13.62 -16.65 -13.30
N ALA A 185 -14.93 -16.39 -13.34
CA ALA A 185 -15.64 -15.76 -12.22
C ALA A 185 -15.57 -16.61 -10.94
N VAL A 186 -15.45 -15.96 -9.79
CA VAL A 186 -15.36 -16.60 -8.46
C VAL A 186 -16.30 -15.89 -7.50
N GLY A 187 -17.15 -16.62 -6.79
CA GLY A 187 -17.99 -16.08 -5.71
C GLY A 187 -18.83 -14.86 -6.11
N GLY A 188 -19.24 -14.76 -7.38
CA GLY A 188 -19.97 -13.61 -7.93
C GLY A 188 -19.08 -12.45 -8.40
N VAL A 189 -17.77 -12.49 -8.16
CA VAL A 189 -16.82 -11.56 -8.78
C VAL A 189 -16.58 -11.97 -10.22
N GLY A 190 -16.89 -11.09 -11.16
CA GLY A 190 -16.78 -11.39 -12.60
C GLY A 190 -15.33 -11.53 -13.07
N ALA A 191 -15.09 -12.37 -14.06
CA ALA A 191 -13.77 -12.60 -14.66
C ALA A 191 -13.06 -11.29 -15.08
N GLY A 192 -13.80 -10.34 -15.65
CA GLY A 192 -13.26 -9.04 -16.05
C GLY A 192 -12.74 -8.18 -14.89
N ALA A 193 -13.27 -8.35 -13.69
CA ALA A 193 -12.78 -7.67 -12.50
C ALA A 193 -11.51 -8.31 -11.95
N ILE A 194 -11.27 -9.59 -12.27
CA ILE A 194 -10.07 -10.34 -11.85
C ILE A 194 -8.96 -10.16 -12.88
N ASN A 195 -9.27 -10.30 -14.16
CA ASN A 195 -8.31 -10.24 -15.29
C ASN A 195 -7.87 -8.80 -15.59
N THR A 196 -7.32 -8.13 -14.61
CA THR A 196 -6.75 -6.78 -14.71
C THR A 196 -5.47 -6.70 -13.88
N THR A 197 -4.86 -5.53 -13.85
CA THR A 197 -3.72 -5.26 -12.98
C THR A 197 -4.19 -4.79 -11.60
N HIS A 198 -3.68 -5.42 -10.55
CA HIS A 198 -3.98 -5.12 -9.15
C HIS A 198 -2.73 -4.75 -8.38
N THR A 199 -2.88 -3.92 -7.35
CA THR A 199 -1.86 -3.77 -6.33
C THR A 199 -1.91 -4.96 -5.38
N VAL A 200 -0.74 -5.45 -4.99
CA VAL A 200 -0.57 -6.60 -4.11
C VAL A 200 -0.42 -6.13 -2.66
N TYR A 201 -1.10 -6.82 -1.75
CA TYR A 201 -0.79 -6.82 -0.33
C TYR A 201 -0.35 -8.24 0.07
N VAL A 202 0.87 -8.38 0.55
CA VAL A 202 1.45 -9.68 0.92
C VAL A 202 1.13 -10.00 2.38
N VAL A 203 0.52 -11.17 2.59
CA VAL A 203 0.25 -11.72 3.93
C VAL A 203 1.44 -12.57 4.38
N ASP A 204 1.89 -13.47 3.51
CA ASP A 204 3.05 -14.33 3.73
C ASP A 204 3.66 -14.78 2.38
N ALA A 205 4.68 -15.63 2.40
CA ALA A 205 5.39 -16.08 1.19
C ALA A 205 4.51 -16.84 0.17
N ASN A 206 3.32 -17.29 0.57
CA ASN A 206 2.43 -18.12 -0.25
C ASN A 206 1.04 -17.48 -0.43
N THR A 207 0.76 -16.36 0.24
CA THR A 207 -0.57 -15.74 0.28
C THR A 207 -0.46 -14.25 0.01
N LEU A 208 -1.22 -13.78 -0.96
CA LEU A 208 -1.35 -12.35 -1.23
C LEU A 208 -2.83 -11.96 -1.37
N LEU A 209 -3.12 -10.71 -1.17
CA LEU A 209 -4.44 -10.11 -1.31
C LEU A 209 -4.43 -9.12 -2.46
N VAL A 210 -5.56 -9.06 -3.18
CA VAL A 210 -5.82 -8.01 -4.18
C VAL A 210 -7.22 -7.45 -3.99
N HIS A 211 -7.40 -6.17 -4.29
CA HIS A 211 -8.68 -5.49 -4.18
C HIS A 211 -9.41 -5.45 -5.51
N VAL A 212 -10.71 -5.75 -5.52
CA VAL A 212 -11.59 -5.67 -6.68
C VAL A 212 -12.76 -4.70 -6.44
N ALA A 213 -13.30 -4.12 -7.51
CA ALA A 213 -14.36 -3.13 -7.39
C ALA A 213 -15.70 -3.71 -6.89
N THR A 214 -15.96 -4.99 -7.17
CA THR A 214 -17.24 -5.65 -6.86
C THR A 214 -17.09 -6.59 -5.66
N ALA A 215 -17.95 -6.45 -4.66
CA ALA A 215 -18.00 -7.37 -3.54
C ALA A 215 -18.45 -8.76 -3.97
N ALA A 216 -17.86 -9.79 -3.37
CA ALA A 216 -18.27 -11.16 -3.57
C ALA A 216 -19.68 -11.42 -3.02
N THR A 217 -20.49 -12.18 -3.75
CA THR A 217 -21.85 -12.56 -3.33
C THR A 217 -21.89 -13.91 -2.61
N SER A 218 -20.76 -14.61 -2.59
CA SER A 218 -20.59 -15.86 -1.84
C SER A 218 -19.11 -16.13 -1.56
N SER A 219 -18.83 -16.88 -0.51
CA SER A 219 -17.48 -17.43 -0.25
C SER A 219 -17.25 -18.64 -1.17
N ALA A 220 -16.18 -18.61 -1.93
CA ALA A 220 -15.83 -19.64 -2.90
C ALA A 220 -14.31 -19.73 -3.10
N ALA A 221 -13.84 -20.88 -3.55
CA ALA A 221 -12.48 -21.11 -4.02
C ALA A 221 -12.56 -21.66 -5.44
N ALA A 222 -12.18 -20.87 -6.44
CA ALA A 222 -12.33 -21.20 -7.87
C ALA A 222 -11.35 -20.35 -8.70
N GLY A 223 -11.77 -19.85 -9.87
CA GLY A 223 -11.00 -18.96 -10.74
C GLY A 223 -10.35 -19.65 -11.94
N GLY A 224 -10.53 -20.96 -12.05
CA GLY A 224 -9.86 -21.74 -13.11
C GLY A 224 -8.37 -21.90 -12.83
N THR A 225 -7.56 -21.84 -13.88
CA THR A 225 -6.08 -21.86 -13.82
C THR A 225 -5.55 -20.62 -14.53
N PRO A 226 -5.71 -19.42 -13.93
CA PRO A 226 -5.27 -18.19 -14.55
C PRO A 226 -3.76 -18.10 -14.62
N THR A 227 -3.24 -17.45 -15.66
CA THR A 227 -1.86 -17.00 -15.69
C THR A 227 -1.72 -15.67 -14.95
N TYR A 228 -0.55 -15.41 -14.42
CA TYR A 228 -0.24 -14.13 -13.79
C TYR A 228 1.15 -13.63 -14.20
N ILE A 229 1.26 -12.30 -14.23
CA ILE A 229 2.51 -11.57 -14.37
C ILE A 229 2.60 -10.63 -13.17
N GLY A 230 3.61 -10.83 -12.34
CA GLY A 230 3.95 -9.95 -11.23
C GLY A 230 5.08 -9.00 -11.62
N LEU A 231 4.78 -7.72 -11.57
CA LEU A 231 5.72 -6.64 -11.82
C LEU A 231 6.26 -6.18 -10.47
N LYS A 232 7.56 -6.32 -10.27
CA LYS A 232 8.24 -5.83 -9.07
C LYS A 232 8.57 -4.36 -9.17
N GLU A 233 8.50 -3.68 -8.05
CA GLU A 233 8.86 -2.29 -7.94
C GLU A 233 10.35 -2.11 -7.75
N TYR A 234 10.92 -1.14 -8.49
CA TYR A 234 12.32 -0.75 -8.41
C TYR A 234 12.46 0.77 -8.31
N THR A 235 13.50 1.20 -7.59
CA THR A 235 13.90 2.61 -7.56
C THR A 235 14.93 2.86 -8.65
N VAL A 236 14.70 3.89 -9.44
CA VAL A 236 15.53 4.25 -10.60
C VAL A 236 16.71 5.11 -10.19
N THR A 237 17.88 4.81 -10.73
CA THR A 237 19.01 5.73 -10.80
C THR A 237 19.23 6.12 -12.27
N VAL A 238 18.99 7.37 -12.61
CA VAL A 238 19.14 7.86 -14.00
C VAL A 238 20.62 8.01 -14.33
N VAL A 239 21.01 7.42 -15.45
CA VAL A 239 22.37 7.55 -16.04
C VAL A 239 22.38 8.70 -17.05
N ASP A 240 21.44 8.69 -18.01
CA ASP A 240 21.26 9.75 -19.01
C ASP A 240 19.79 9.81 -19.47
N VAL A 241 19.51 10.51 -20.59
CA VAL A 241 18.16 10.70 -21.13
C VAL A 241 17.51 9.41 -21.64
N ASP A 242 18.31 8.41 -21.98
CA ASP A 242 17.90 7.16 -22.62
C ASP A 242 18.19 5.92 -21.76
N THR A 243 18.88 6.09 -20.61
CA THR A 243 19.39 4.97 -19.83
C THR A 243 19.21 5.21 -18.33
N TYR A 244 18.74 4.20 -17.61
CA TYR A 244 18.69 4.18 -16.16
C TYR A 244 19.09 2.80 -15.60
N THR A 245 19.43 2.76 -14.33
CA THR A 245 19.73 1.52 -13.62
C THR A 245 18.73 1.26 -12.50
N VAL A 246 18.57 -0.03 -12.17
CA VAL A 246 17.84 -0.51 -11.01
C VAL A 246 18.67 -1.59 -10.32
N GLU A 247 18.46 -1.79 -9.01
CA GLU A 247 19.13 -2.82 -8.23
C GLU A 247 18.26 -4.06 -8.12
N ALA A 248 18.72 -5.18 -8.65
CA ALA A 248 18.08 -6.48 -8.49
C ALA A 248 18.33 -7.06 -7.09
N ALA A 249 17.51 -8.02 -6.67
CA ALA A 249 17.64 -8.66 -5.37
C ALA A 249 18.88 -9.60 -5.24
N SER A 250 19.46 -10.00 -6.36
CA SER A 250 20.66 -10.83 -6.45
C SER A 250 21.56 -10.36 -7.58
N ALA A 251 22.83 -10.74 -7.54
CA ALA A 251 23.76 -10.48 -8.63
C ALA A 251 23.48 -11.37 -9.84
N ALA A 252 23.82 -10.88 -11.03
CA ALA A 252 23.81 -11.64 -12.28
C ALA A 252 24.85 -12.79 -12.24
N THR A 253 24.62 -13.85 -13.04
CA THR A 253 25.46 -15.05 -13.13
C THR A 253 25.79 -15.39 -14.57
#